data_2607b7cd3585dd21e6952c4cd6660d0d
#
_entry.id   2607b7cd3585dd21e6952c4cd6660d0d
#
_cell.length_a   1.000
_cell.length_b   1.000
_cell.length_c   1.000
_cell.angle_alpha   90.00
_cell.angle_beta   90.00
_cell.angle_gamma   90.00
#
_symmetry.space_group_name_H-M   'P 1'
#
loop_
_entity.id
_entity.type
_entity.pdbx_description
1 polymer ?
#
loop_
_entity_poly.entity_id
_entity_poly.type
_entity_poly.pdbx_seq_one_letter_code
_entity_poly.pdbx_strand_id
1 'polypeptide(L)'
;DVVANFFMGRELTSTRLGLRWLREAEMEEVTRQALVDIGTRIPNVRSKVGTLSGGQRQAIELCRFVHFGGRLVLLDEPFAALGVAQTRRGLELVEAVKRRGVAVIVITHNVLHALQVADRIVVMRQGRIVGERRREETGHDEIVALITGG
;
A
#
# COMPACT_ATOMS: atom_id res chain seq x y z
N ASP A 1 4.73 -9.86 16.71
CA ASP A 1 5.67 -9.84 15.58
C ASP A 1 4.97 -9.60 14.24
N VAL A 2 5.71 -9.52 13.15
CA VAL A 2 5.16 -9.28 11.80
C VAL A 2 4.23 -10.40 11.37
N VAL A 3 4.58 -11.66 11.63
CA VAL A 3 3.75 -12.82 11.24
C VAL A 3 2.41 -12.78 11.96
N ALA A 4 2.41 -12.56 13.27
CA ALA A 4 1.19 -12.45 14.06
C ALA A 4 0.32 -11.26 13.59
N ASN A 5 0.94 -10.13 13.25
CA ASN A 5 0.23 -8.98 12.71
C ASN A 5 -0.38 -9.27 11.33
N PHE A 6 0.38 -9.92 10.46
CA PHE A 6 -0.06 -10.29 9.11
C PHE A 6 -1.29 -11.21 9.16
N PHE A 7 -1.30 -12.21 10.03
CA PHE A 7 -2.38 -13.19 10.16
C PHE A 7 -3.45 -12.83 11.20
N MET A 8 -3.36 -11.68 11.86
CA MET A 8 -4.31 -11.29 12.91
C MET A 8 -5.77 -11.50 12.49
N GLY A 9 -6.49 -12.39 13.19
CA GLY A 9 -7.87 -12.77 12.90
C GLY A 9 -8.03 -13.74 11.72
N ARG A 10 -6.93 -14.24 11.14
CA ARG A 10 -6.92 -15.21 10.03
C ARG A 10 -5.82 -16.25 10.20
N GLU A 11 -5.53 -16.59 11.46
CA GLU A 11 -4.45 -17.52 11.84
C GLU A 11 -4.67 -18.90 11.22
N LEU A 12 -3.60 -19.46 10.65
CA LEU A 12 -3.62 -20.84 10.17
C LEU A 12 -3.52 -21.79 11.37
N THR A 13 -4.48 -22.68 11.47
CA THR A 13 -4.53 -23.67 12.57
C THR A 13 -4.66 -25.08 12.04
N SER A 14 -4.10 -26.04 12.79
CA SER A 14 -4.37 -27.46 12.67
C SER A 14 -5.08 -27.97 13.91
N THR A 15 -5.98 -28.94 13.75
CA THR A 15 -6.63 -29.60 14.88
C THR A 15 -5.95 -30.95 15.14
N ARG A 16 -5.43 -31.15 16.34
CA ARG A 16 -4.84 -32.42 16.77
C ARG A 16 -5.33 -32.76 18.18
N LEU A 17 -5.87 -33.93 18.34
CA LEU A 17 -6.46 -34.41 19.63
C LEU A 17 -7.52 -33.46 20.20
N GLY A 18 -8.33 -32.81 19.34
CA GLY A 18 -9.34 -31.85 19.76
C GLY A 18 -8.82 -30.44 20.12
N LEU A 19 -7.50 -30.24 20.12
CA LEU A 19 -6.87 -28.94 20.37
C LEU A 19 -6.45 -28.25 19.06
N ARG A 20 -6.61 -26.92 19.03
CA ARG A 20 -6.17 -26.10 17.89
C ARG A 20 -4.75 -25.59 18.13
N TRP A 21 -3.88 -25.86 17.19
CA TRP A 21 -2.48 -25.43 17.20
C TRP A 21 -2.22 -24.48 16.05
N LEU A 22 -1.43 -23.43 16.28
CA LEU A 22 -0.98 -22.52 15.23
C LEU A 22 0.02 -23.22 14.30
N ARG A 23 -0.13 -23.02 13.00
CA ARG A 23 0.82 -23.47 11.96
C ARG A 23 1.88 -22.40 11.73
N GLU A 24 2.66 -22.10 12.77
CA GLU A 24 3.56 -20.93 12.80
C GLU A 24 4.59 -20.93 11.67
N ALA A 25 5.20 -22.08 11.37
CA ALA A 25 6.20 -22.18 10.30
C ALA A 25 5.59 -21.87 8.92
N GLU A 26 4.38 -22.31 8.67
CA GLU A 26 3.66 -22.01 7.42
C GLU A 26 3.23 -20.55 7.37
N MET A 27 2.71 -20.00 8.44
CA MET A 27 2.38 -18.58 8.53
C MET A 27 3.61 -17.69 8.28
N GLU A 28 4.77 -18.09 8.80
CA GLU A 28 6.03 -17.40 8.57
C GLU A 28 6.44 -17.41 7.09
N GLU A 29 6.40 -18.58 6.46
CA GLU A 29 6.77 -18.72 5.05
C GLU A 29 5.81 -17.95 4.12
N VAL A 30 4.51 -18.07 4.36
CA VAL A 30 3.49 -17.31 3.62
C VAL A 30 3.69 -15.80 3.77
N THR A 31 3.96 -15.33 5.00
CA THR A 31 4.23 -13.90 5.24
C THR A 31 5.47 -13.43 4.49
N ARG A 32 6.55 -14.21 4.51
CA ARG A 32 7.80 -13.88 3.82
C ARG A 32 7.58 -13.79 2.31
N GLN A 33 6.93 -14.80 1.73
CA GLN A 33 6.64 -14.83 0.30
C GLN A 33 5.74 -13.68 -0.13
N ALA A 34 4.66 -13.42 0.61
CA ALA A 34 3.73 -12.34 0.31
C ALA A 34 4.42 -10.95 0.32
N LEU A 35 5.36 -10.71 1.25
CA LEU A 35 6.14 -9.47 1.31
C LEU A 35 7.09 -9.34 0.11
N VAL A 36 7.75 -10.44 -0.28
CA VAL A 36 8.62 -10.47 -1.48
C VAL A 36 7.81 -10.17 -2.74
N ASP A 37 6.62 -10.71 -2.82
CA ASP A 37 5.72 -10.56 -3.96
C ASP A 37 5.29 -9.11 -4.25
N ILE A 38 5.25 -8.27 -3.24
CA ILE A 38 5.00 -6.82 -3.38
C ILE A 38 6.29 -5.98 -3.37
N GLY A 39 7.46 -6.64 -3.51
CA GLY A 39 8.76 -5.96 -3.58
C GLY A 39 9.30 -5.45 -2.25
N THR A 40 8.75 -5.91 -1.12
CA THR A 40 9.20 -5.50 0.22
C THR A 40 9.99 -6.62 0.89
N ARG A 41 11.14 -6.26 1.48
CA ARG A 41 11.94 -7.19 2.29
C ARG A 41 11.98 -6.73 3.74
N ILE A 42 11.55 -7.61 4.63
CA ILE A 42 11.74 -7.48 6.07
C ILE A 42 12.73 -8.57 6.49
N PRO A 43 13.92 -8.21 6.97
CA PRO A 43 14.98 -9.18 7.23
C PRO A 43 14.58 -10.28 8.21
N ASN A 44 13.77 -9.91 9.22
CA ASN A 44 13.26 -10.85 10.20
C ASN A 44 11.77 -10.60 10.46
N VAL A 45 10.92 -11.49 9.94
CA VAL A 45 9.47 -11.40 10.10
C VAL A 45 8.99 -11.77 11.52
N ARG A 46 9.89 -12.23 12.39
CA ARG A 46 9.63 -12.39 13.82
C ARG A 46 9.95 -11.13 14.64
N SER A 47 10.44 -10.06 14.01
CA SER A 47 10.63 -8.78 14.67
C SER A 47 9.30 -8.17 15.11
N LYS A 48 9.31 -7.39 16.19
CA LYS A 48 8.15 -6.62 16.63
C LYS A 48 7.83 -5.53 15.61
N VAL A 49 6.58 -5.40 15.19
CA VAL A 49 6.13 -4.37 14.21
C VAL A 49 6.49 -2.96 14.67
N GLY A 50 6.46 -2.69 15.99
CA GLY A 50 6.83 -1.40 16.56
C GLY A 50 8.30 -0.98 16.33
N THR A 51 9.20 -1.92 16.03
CA THR A 51 10.63 -1.61 15.74
C THR A 51 10.88 -1.29 14.26
N LEU A 52 9.87 -1.46 13.41
CA LEU A 52 9.97 -1.22 11.98
C LEU A 52 9.77 0.25 11.62
N SER A 53 10.34 0.67 10.48
CA SER A 53 10.07 1.99 9.92
C SER A 53 8.60 2.16 9.51
N GLY A 54 8.12 3.40 9.40
CA GLY A 54 6.76 3.69 8.97
C GLY A 54 6.42 3.04 7.63
N GLY A 55 7.31 3.14 6.63
CA GLY A 55 7.12 2.51 5.32
C GLY A 55 7.08 0.98 5.36
N GLN A 56 7.86 0.34 6.25
CA GLN A 56 7.77 -1.11 6.43
C GLN A 56 6.45 -1.54 7.06
N ARG A 57 5.93 -0.78 8.03
CA ARG A 57 4.61 -1.03 8.61
C ARG A 57 3.51 -0.91 7.57
N GLN A 58 3.52 0.17 6.79
CA GLN A 58 2.57 0.37 5.69
C GLN A 58 2.64 -0.75 4.64
N ALA A 59 3.85 -1.22 4.31
CA ALA A 59 4.01 -2.35 3.39
C ALA A 59 3.39 -3.65 3.94
N ILE A 60 3.51 -3.93 5.25
CA ILE A 60 2.86 -5.09 5.88
C ILE A 60 1.34 -4.99 5.76
N GLU A 61 0.76 -3.81 6.03
CA GLU A 61 -0.68 -3.58 5.97
C GLU A 61 -1.22 -3.78 4.55
N LEU A 62 -0.56 -3.20 3.55
CA LEU A 62 -0.93 -3.36 2.15
C LEU A 62 -0.75 -4.80 1.68
N CYS A 63 0.36 -5.45 2.05
CA CYS A 63 0.62 -6.85 1.74
C CYS A 63 -0.47 -7.77 2.29
N ARG A 64 -0.80 -7.60 3.57
CA ARG A 64 -1.89 -8.31 4.22
C ARG A 64 -3.21 -8.10 3.49
N PHE A 65 -3.54 -6.85 3.16
CA PHE A 65 -4.77 -6.51 2.45
C PHE A 65 -4.86 -7.23 1.09
N VAL A 66 -3.80 -7.18 0.31
CA VAL A 66 -3.72 -7.86 -1.00
C VAL A 66 -3.80 -9.38 -0.86
N HIS A 67 -3.03 -9.95 0.07
CA HIS A 67 -2.97 -11.41 0.28
C HIS A 67 -4.34 -12.00 0.66
N PHE A 68 -5.11 -11.29 1.46
CA PHE A 68 -6.44 -11.74 1.89
C PHE A 68 -7.58 -11.30 0.97
N GLY A 69 -7.28 -10.93 -0.29
CA GLY A 69 -8.27 -10.69 -1.33
C GLY A 69 -8.91 -9.30 -1.29
N GLY A 70 -8.23 -8.32 -0.74
CA GLY A 70 -8.65 -6.93 -0.83
C GLY A 70 -8.70 -6.45 -2.28
N ARG A 71 -9.73 -5.70 -2.65
CA ARG A 71 -9.99 -5.27 -4.03
C ARG A 71 -9.80 -3.77 -4.26
N LEU A 72 -9.92 -2.97 -3.23
CA LEU A 72 -9.79 -1.51 -3.28
C LEU A 72 -9.10 -1.02 -2.01
N VAL A 73 -8.03 -0.26 -2.14
CA VAL A 73 -7.35 0.44 -1.04
C VAL A 73 -7.46 1.96 -1.21
N LEU A 74 -7.68 2.65 -0.10
CA LEU A 74 -7.68 4.11 -0.02
C LEU A 74 -6.44 4.55 0.76
N LEU A 75 -5.64 5.43 0.17
CA LEU A 75 -4.43 6.00 0.76
C LEU A 75 -4.60 7.51 0.83
N ASP A 76 -4.67 8.03 2.05
CA ASP A 76 -4.79 9.46 2.30
C ASP A 76 -3.44 10.03 2.73
N GLU A 77 -2.87 10.91 1.91
CA GLU A 77 -1.55 11.53 2.08
C GLU A 77 -0.43 10.54 2.51
N PRO A 78 -0.30 9.39 1.83
CA PRO A 78 0.57 8.30 2.31
C PRO A 78 2.05 8.65 2.32
N PHE A 79 2.45 9.74 1.69
CA PHE A 79 3.85 10.15 1.53
C PHE A 79 4.20 11.46 2.24
N ALA A 80 3.25 12.13 2.90
CA ALA A 80 3.43 13.49 3.42
C ALA A 80 4.56 13.63 4.46
N ALA A 81 4.80 12.60 5.27
CA ALA A 81 5.81 12.61 6.34
C ALA A 81 7.07 11.79 5.99
N LEU A 82 7.27 11.44 4.71
CA LEU A 82 8.35 10.57 4.28
C LEU A 82 9.48 11.37 3.61
N GLY A 83 10.71 10.96 3.85
CA GLY A 83 11.87 11.44 3.09
C GLY A 83 11.88 10.87 1.65
N VAL A 84 12.68 11.47 0.76
CA VAL A 84 12.72 11.15 -0.68
C VAL A 84 12.86 9.65 -0.96
N ALA A 85 13.77 8.95 -0.28
CA ALA A 85 13.99 7.52 -0.50
C ALA A 85 12.79 6.66 -0.04
N GLN A 86 12.11 7.07 1.02
CA GLN A 86 10.91 6.37 1.52
C GLN A 86 9.71 6.63 0.61
N THR A 87 9.53 7.86 0.13
CA THR A 87 8.50 8.22 -0.84
C THR A 87 8.62 7.38 -2.11
N ARG A 88 9.83 7.28 -2.67
CA ARG A 88 10.07 6.45 -3.85
C ARG A 88 9.65 4.99 -3.63
N ARG A 89 10.05 4.39 -2.49
CA ARG A 89 9.63 3.02 -2.14
C ARG A 89 8.11 2.90 -1.96
N GLY A 90 7.47 3.92 -1.40
CA GLY A 90 6.01 3.96 -1.26
C GLY A 90 5.30 3.98 -2.62
N LEU A 91 5.80 4.78 -3.57
CA LEU A 91 5.27 4.82 -4.93
C LEU A 91 5.48 3.48 -5.66
N GLU A 92 6.66 2.86 -5.54
CA GLU A 92 6.94 1.51 -6.05
C GLU A 92 5.98 0.46 -5.47
N LEU A 93 5.64 0.59 -4.18
CA LEU A 93 4.68 -0.28 -3.51
C LEU A 93 3.25 -0.11 -4.06
N VAL A 94 2.81 1.13 -4.30
CA VAL A 94 1.51 1.40 -4.95
C VAL A 94 1.44 0.72 -6.32
N GLU A 95 2.49 0.86 -7.13
CA GLU A 95 2.57 0.19 -8.43
C GLU A 95 2.56 -1.35 -8.31
N ALA A 96 3.22 -1.91 -7.29
CA ALA A 96 3.19 -3.36 -7.04
C ALA A 96 1.78 -3.86 -6.69
N VAL A 97 1.04 -3.12 -5.88
CA VAL A 97 -0.35 -3.41 -5.52
C VAL A 97 -1.28 -3.33 -6.74
N LYS A 98 -1.12 -2.30 -7.59
CA LYS A 98 -1.85 -2.17 -8.87
C LYS A 98 -1.62 -3.39 -9.78
N ARG A 99 -0.35 -3.81 -9.94
CA ARG A 99 -0.02 -5.01 -10.75
C ARG A 99 -0.68 -6.30 -10.26
N ARG A 100 -1.09 -6.36 -9.00
CA ARG A 100 -1.87 -7.46 -8.43
C ARG A 100 -3.39 -7.35 -8.69
N GLY A 101 -3.81 -6.37 -9.49
CA GLY A 101 -5.22 -6.16 -9.83
C GLY A 101 -6.05 -5.50 -8.74
N VAL A 102 -5.42 -4.92 -7.72
CA VAL A 102 -6.09 -4.16 -6.68
C VAL A 102 -6.26 -2.72 -7.13
N ALA A 103 -7.48 -2.21 -7.05
CA ALA A 103 -7.74 -0.79 -7.28
C ALA A 103 -7.15 0.05 -6.14
N VAL A 104 -6.50 1.16 -6.49
CA VAL A 104 -5.89 2.07 -5.51
C VAL A 104 -6.41 3.48 -5.74
N ILE A 105 -6.91 4.12 -4.69
CA ILE A 105 -7.20 5.55 -4.67
C ILE A 105 -6.17 6.22 -3.77
N VAL A 106 -5.38 7.12 -4.34
CA VAL A 106 -4.40 7.92 -3.60
C VAL A 106 -4.90 9.36 -3.54
N ILE A 107 -5.05 9.88 -2.33
CA ILE A 107 -5.30 11.30 -2.09
C ILE A 107 -3.95 11.93 -1.78
N THR A 108 -3.57 12.96 -2.52
CA THR A 108 -2.33 13.69 -2.30
C THR A 108 -2.41 15.12 -2.86
N HIS A 109 -1.71 16.05 -2.21
CA HIS A 109 -1.50 17.39 -2.72
C HIS A 109 -0.24 17.50 -3.62
N ASN A 110 0.55 16.44 -3.72
CA ASN A 110 1.75 16.42 -4.55
C ASN A 110 1.43 15.90 -5.96
N VAL A 111 1.37 16.83 -6.92
CA VAL A 111 1.05 16.54 -8.33
C VAL A 111 2.03 15.54 -8.95
N LEU A 112 3.34 15.63 -8.62
CA LEU A 112 4.34 14.72 -9.17
C LEU A 112 4.14 13.28 -8.70
N HIS A 113 3.74 13.08 -7.44
CA HIS A 113 3.40 11.74 -6.95
C HIS A 113 2.17 11.17 -7.65
N ALA A 114 1.12 12.00 -7.82
CA ALA A 114 -0.08 11.58 -8.56
C ALA A 114 0.27 11.19 -10.01
N LEU A 115 1.03 12.03 -10.72
CA LEU A 115 1.46 11.77 -12.09
C LEU A 115 2.34 10.52 -12.24
N GLN A 116 3.02 10.10 -11.19
CA GLN A 116 3.90 8.92 -11.24
C GLN A 116 3.11 7.59 -11.16
N VAL A 117 2.02 7.53 -10.40
CA VAL A 117 1.34 6.25 -10.11
C VAL A 117 -0.11 6.17 -10.61
N ALA A 118 -0.74 7.30 -10.95
CA ALA A 118 -2.14 7.29 -11.36
C ALA A 118 -2.32 6.87 -12.82
N ASP A 119 -3.39 6.15 -13.10
CA ASP A 119 -3.91 5.94 -14.46
C ASP A 119 -4.92 7.04 -14.81
N ARG A 120 -5.59 7.58 -13.77
CA ARG A 120 -6.60 8.64 -13.86
C ARG A 120 -6.45 9.60 -12.69
N ILE A 121 -6.51 10.89 -12.96
CA ILE A 121 -6.37 11.96 -11.97
C ILE A 121 -7.68 12.73 -11.90
N VAL A 122 -8.21 12.87 -10.68
CA VAL A 122 -9.38 13.71 -10.39
C VAL A 122 -8.92 14.89 -9.55
N VAL A 123 -9.12 16.11 -10.06
CA VAL A 123 -8.76 17.34 -9.35
C VAL A 123 -9.96 17.86 -8.59
N MET A 124 -9.77 18.06 -7.28
CA MET A 124 -10.79 18.65 -6.40
C MET A 124 -10.33 20.02 -5.92
N ARG A 125 -11.26 20.97 -5.92
CA ARG A 125 -11.07 22.31 -5.38
C ARG A 125 -12.33 22.76 -4.65
N GLN A 126 -12.19 23.23 -3.41
CA GLN A 126 -13.31 23.72 -2.58
C GLN A 126 -14.47 22.72 -2.48
N GLY A 127 -14.16 21.43 -2.30
CA GLY A 127 -15.15 20.36 -2.17
C GLY A 127 -15.86 19.95 -3.48
N ARG A 128 -15.40 20.43 -4.64
CA ARG A 128 -15.98 20.08 -5.95
C ARG A 128 -14.92 19.50 -6.87
N ILE A 129 -15.33 18.60 -7.74
CA ILE A 129 -14.49 18.12 -8.85
C ILE A 129 -14.43 19.22 -9.90
N VAL A 130 -13.22 19.67 -10.22
CA VAL A 130 -12.95 20.73 -11.22
C VAL A 130 -12.29 20.20 -12.47
N GLY A 131 -11.83 18.95 -12.47
CA GLY A 131 -11.28 18.30 -13.64
C GLY A 131 -11.04 16.83 -13.42
N GLU A 132 -11.07 16.09 -14.52
CA GLU A 132 -10.70 14.69 -14.59
C GLU A 132 -9.85 14.46 -15.82
N ARG A 133 -8.70 13.76 -15.67
CA ARG A 133 -7.76 13.50 -16.75
C ARG A 133 -7.22 12.09 -16.70
N ARG A 134 -6.98 11.51 -17.87
CA ARG A 134 -6.13 10.34 -17.98
C ARG A 134 -4.68 10.75 -17.84
N ARG A 135 -3.87 9.91 -17.20
CA ARG A 135 -2.46 10.21 -16.95
C ARG A 135 -1.69 10.50 -18.26
N GLU A 136 -1.99 9.76 -19.32
CA GLU A 136 -1.35 9.88 -20.63
C GLU A 136 -1.70 11.16 -21.40
N GLU A 137 -2.81 11.82 -21.02
CA GLU A 137 -3.37 12.99 -21.70
C GLU A 137 -3.04 14.30 -20.98
N THR A 138 -2.35 14.26 -19.84
CA THR A 138 -2.12 15.45 -19.01
C THR A 138 -0.71 15.54 -18.47
N GLY A 139 -0.33 16.75 -18.05
CA GLY A 139 0.96 17.07 -17.46
C GLY A 139 0.82 17.87 -16.17
N HIS A 140 1.98 18.16 -15.57
CA HIS A 140 2.08 18.90 -14.31
C HIS A 140 1.35 20.24 -14.35
N ASP A 141 1.61 21.05 -15.40
CA ASP A 141 1.13 22.44 -15.45
C ASP A 141 -0.38 22.53 -15.61
N GLU A 142 -0.98 21.61 -16.39
CA GLU A 142 -2.43 21.53 -16.52
C GLU A 142 -3.11 21.15 -15.19
N ILE A 143 -2.56 20.18 -14.47
CA ILE A 143 -3.10 19.77 -13.16
C ILE A 143 -2.97 20.93 -12.15
N VAL A 144 -1.84 21.64 -12.15
CA VAL A 144 -1.66 22.83 -11.30
C VAL A 144 -2.65 23.91 -11.65
N ALA A 145 -2.87 24.22 -12.94
CA ALA A 145 -3.85 25.20 -13.40
C ALA A 145 -5.28 24.84 -12.91
N LEU A 146 -5.67 23.58 -12.99
CA LEU A 146 -6.97 23.12 -12.47
C LEU A 146 -7.08 23.32 -10.95
N ILE A 147 -6.01 23.06 -10.19
CA ILE A 147 -5.98 23.25 -8.74
C ILE A 147 -6.12 24.74 -8.37
N THR A 148 -5.39 25.61 -9.06
CA THR A 148 -5.35 27.04 -8.77
C THR A 148 -6.54 27.82 -9.35
N GLY A 149 -7.14 27.33 -10.41
CA GLY A 149 -8.27 27.97 -11.10
C GLY A 149 -7.83 28.98 -12.15
N GLY A 150 -6.63 28.77 -12.70
CA GLY A 150 -6.08 29.59 -13.78
C GLY A 150 -6.74 29.35 -15.11
#